data_418061bcbc239365d6cbf69038dfa9ef
#
_entry.id   418061bcbc239365d6cbf69038dfa9ef
#
_cell.length_a   1.000
_cell.length_b   1.000
_cell.length_c   1.000
_cell.angle_alpha   90.00
_cell.angle_beta   90.00
_cell.angle_gamma   90.00
#
_symmetry.space_group_name_H-M   'P 1'
#
loop_
_entity.id
_entity.type
_entity.pdbx_description
1 polymer ?
#
loop_
_entity_poly.entity_id
_entity_poly.type
_entity_poly.pdbx_seq_one_letter_code
_entity_poly.pdbx_strand_id
1 'polypeptide(L)'
;MKIAHIALLAFTLPLTLYSYTNHKAESYSLTVEVNNLRNSNGIVQFALYNAEGTIPDEFYKKCYKILKVEIINGSATISFNKLPSGKYAVNILHDEKSGFQPFRAPAPRFYLYIL
;
A
#
# COMPACT_ATOMS: atom_id res chain seq x y z
N MET A 1 70.33 26.98 -15.23
CA MET A 1 69.54 26.90 -14.06
C MET A 1 68.12 26.52 -14.44
N LYS A 2 67.80 25.36 -14.15
CA LYS A 2 66.47 24.83 -14.57
C LYS A 2 65.45 25.12 -13.52
N ILE A 3 64.63 26.00 -13.88
CA ILE A 3 63.42 26.16 -13.10
C ILE A 3 62.63 24.91 -13.34
N ALA A 4 62.57 24.08 -12.31
CA ALA A 4 61.57 23.04 -12.32
C ALA A 4 60.24 23.73 -12.36
N HIS A 5 59.69 23.83 -13.52
CA HIS A 5 58.29 24.09 -13.62
C HIS A 5 57.61 22.89 -13.01
N ILE A 6 57.44 22.96 -11.75
CA ILE A 6 56.41 22.17 -11.16
C ILE A 6 55.17 22.67 -11.85
N ALA A 7 54.82 22.00 -12.91
CA ALA A 7 53.47 22.09 -13.36
C ALA A 7 52.70 21.68 -12.16
N LEU A 8 52.22 22.64 -11.44
CA LEU A 8 51.14 22.42 -10.52
C LEU A 8 50.03 21.92 -11.43
N LEU A 9 50.05 20.64 -11.65
CA LEU A 9 48.86 19.97 -12.11
C LEU A 9 47.88 20.26 -10.99
N ALA A 10 47.19 21.39 -11.15
CA ALA A 10 45.94 21.55 -10.45
C ALA A 10 45.09 20.35 -10.89
N PHE A 11 45.25 19.31 -10.15
CA PHE A 11 44.37 18.20 -10.24
C PHE A 11 43.05 18.75 -9.77
N THR A 12 42.38 19.48 -10.66
CA THR A 12 40.99 19.79 -10.49
C THR A 12 40.30 18.46 -10.57
N LEU A 13 40.30 17.78 -9.44
CA LEU A 13 39.34 16.72 -9.23
C LEU A 13 38.00 17.31 -9.67
N PRO A 14 37.36 16.80 -10.71
CA PRO A 14 35.99 17.15 -10.91
C PRO A 14 35.32 16.69 -9.66
N LEU A 15 34.94 17.64 -8.83
CA LEU A 15 33.95 17.39 -7.82
C LEU A 15 32.70 17.03 -8.61
N THR A 16 32.62 15.77 -9.00
CA THR A 16 31.37 15.23 -9.40
C THR A 16 30.55 15.30 -8.14
N LEU A 17 29.83 16.39 -8.03
CA LEU A 17 28.72 16.48 -7.12
C LEU A 17 27.80 15.36 -7.51
N TYR A 18 28.04 14.19 -6.92
CA TYR A 18 26.98 13.22 -6.80
C TYR A 18 25.93 13.93 -6.01
N SER A 19 25.04 14.59 -6.71
CA SER A 19 23.81 14.99 -6.09
C SER A 19 23.14 13.70 -5.67
N TYR A 20 23.31 13.35 -4.42
CA TYR A 20 22.42 12.42 -3.77
C TYR A 20 21.06 13.07 -3.84
N THR A 21 20.37 12.85 -4.94
CA THR A 21 18.94 12.97 -4.93
C THR A 21 18.49 11.93 -3.94
N ASN A 22 18.16 12.38 -2.75
CA ASN A 22 17.38 11.59 -1.84
C ASN A 22 16.08 11.30 -2.58
N HIS A 23 16.08 10.22 -3.35
CA HIS A 23 14.84 9.61 -3.76
C HIS A 23 14.19 9.13 -2.48
N LYS A 24 13.42 10.01 -1.85
CA LYS A 24 12.38 9.54 -0.95
C LYS A 24 11.62 8.52 -1.76
N ALA A 25 11.69 7.26 -1.33
CA ALA A 25 10.86 6.24 -1.91
C ALA A 25 9.44 6.81 -1.98
N GLU A 26 8.93 7.00 -3.19
CA GLU A 26 7.58 7.52 -3.37
C GLU A 26 6.64 6.59 -2.65
N SER A 27 5.82 7.15 -1.79
CA SER A 27 4.79 6.41 -1.08
C SER A 27 3.42 6.89 -1.53
N TYR A 28 2.50 5.95 -1.61
CA TYR A 28 1.16 6.18 -2.09
C TYR A 28 0.14 5.89 -1.01
N SER A 29 -1.01 6.52 -1.12
CA SER A 29 -2.16 6.21 -0.29
C SER A 29 -3.26 5.65 -1.17
N LEU A 30 -3.88 4.58 -0.72
CA LEU A 30 -5.04 3.98 -1.36
C LEU A 30 -6.25 4.16 -0.44
N THR A 31 -7.20 4.98 -0.88
CA THR A 31 -8.47 5.14 -0.18
C THR A 31 -9.53 4.28 -0.84
N VAL A 32 -10.19 3.46 -0.06
CA VAL A 32 -11.23 2.55 -0.52
C VAL A 32 -12.53 2.91 0.17
N GLU A 33 -13.57 3.16 -0.61
CA GLU A 33 -14.90 3.48 -0.13
C GLU A 33 -15.90 2.44 -0.64
N VAL A 34 -16.73 1.95 0.27
CA VAL A 34 -17.85 1.05 -0.05
C VAL A 34 -19.15 1.75 0.29
N ASN A 35 -20.02 1.87 -0.69
CA ASN A 35 -21.33 2.47 -0.56
C ASN A 35 -22.43 1.44 -0.75
N ASN A 36 -23.64 1.80 -0.36
CA ASN A 36 -24.83 0.97 -0.57
C ASN A 36 -24.71 -0.42 0.06
N LEU A 37 -24.14 -0.48 1.25
CA LEU A 37 -24.18 -1.71 2.03
C LEU A 37 -25.62 -2.05 2.41
N ARG A 38 -25.91 -3.34 2.51
CA ARG A 38 -27.26 -3.84 2.80
C ARG A 38 -27.85 -3.26 4.09
N ASN A 39 -27.01 -3.05 5.09
CA ASN A 39 -27.35 -2.41 6.36
C ASN A 39 -26.09 -1.80 6.98
N SER A 40 -26.24 -1.15 8.12
CA SER A 40 -25.12 -0.57 8.89
C SER A 40 -24.72 -1.41 10.10
N ASN A 41 -25.05 -2.68 10.10
CA ASN A 41 -24.72 -3.60 11.19
C ASN A 41 -23.30 -4.15 11.03
N GLY A 42 -22.59 -4.30 12.15
CA GLY A 42 -21.28 -4.90 12.18
C GLY A 42 -20.17 -3.97 11.65
N ILE A 43 -19.22 -4.56 10.99
CA ILE A 43 -18.03 -3.87 10.47
C ILE A 43 -17.77 -4.26 9.01
N VAL A 44 -16.97 -3.45 8.33
CA VAL A 44 -16.37 -3.84 7.06
C VAL A 44 -14.88 -4.11 7.28
N GLN A 45 -14.43 -5.25 6.79
CA GLN A 45 -13.04 -5.64 6.78
C GLN A 45 -12.45 -5.43 5.39
N PHE A 46 -11.32 -4.73 5.34
CA PHE A 46 -10.56 -4.50 4.13
C PHE A 46 -9.22 -5.22 4.26
N ALA A 47 -8.99 -6.23 3.43
CA ALA A 47 -7.72 -6.94 3.38
C ALA A 47 -6.96 -6.54 2.11
N LEU A 48 -5.75 -6.04 2.29
CA LEU A 48 -4.88 -5.59 1.21
C LEU A 48 -3.85 -6.66 0.87
N TYR A 49 -3.73 -6.99 -0.41
CA TYR A 49 -2.78 -7.94 -0.96
C TYR A 49 -1.83 -7.26 -1.92
N ASN A 50 -0.55 -7.58 -1.84
CA ASN A 50 0.50 -6.99 -2.68
C ASN A 50 1.36 -8.01 -3.42
N ALA A 51 1.04 -9.29 -3.33
CA ALA A 51 1.79 -10.35 -3.97
C ALA A 51 0.88 -11.27 -4.77
N GLU A 52 1.35 -11.70 -5.93
CA GLU A 52 0.65 -12.67 -6.75
C GLU A 52 0.56 -14.04 -6.05
N GLY A 53 -0.49 -14.79 -6.35
CA GLY A 53 -0.70 -16.12 -5.78
C GLY A 53 -1.16 -16.15 -4.34
N THR A 54 -1.51 -15.00 -3.75
CA THR A 54 -2.01 -14.92 -2.38
C THR A 54 -3.53 -15.04 -2.29
N ILE A 55 -4.23 -14.93 -3.39
CA ILE A 55 -5.69 -15.04 -3.49
C ILE A 55 -6.03 -16.34 -4.26
N PRO A 56 -6.99 -17.13 -3.80
CA PRO A 56 -7.87 -16.93 -2.64
C PRO A 56 -7.16 -17.19 -1.31
N ASP A 57 -7.58 -16.47 -0.28
CA ASP A 57 -7.02 -16.55 1.07
C ASP A 57 -8.17 -16.61 2.10
N GLU A 58 -8.70 -17.79 2.33
CA GLU A 58 -9.90 -18.01 3.14
C GLU A 58 -9.77 -17.55 4.59
N PHE A 59 -8.56 -17.57 5.13
CA PHE A 59 -8.30 -17.26 6.54
C PHE A 59 -7.52 -15.96 6.75
N TYR A 60 -7.36 -15.14 5.73
CA TYR A 60 -6.65 -13.86 5.80
C TYR A 60 -5.22 -13.96 6.35
N LYS A 61 -4.52 -15.04 6.01
CA LYS A 61 -3.15 -15.30 6.47
C LYS A 61 -2.06 -14.74 5.55
N LYS A 62 -2.42 -14.45 4.30
CA LYS A 62 -1.48 -14.03 3.25
C LYS A 62 -1.58 -12.55 2.90
N CYS A 63 -2.48 -11.82 3.53
CA CYS A 63 -2.66 -10.40 3.26
C CYS A 63 -1.50 -9.57 3.82
N TYR A 64 -1.26 -8.44 3.16
CA TYR A 64 -0.26 -7.47 3.57
C TYR A 64 -0.72 -6.63 4.76
N LYS A 65 -1.97 -6.16 4.72
CA LYS A 65 -2.62 -5.41 5.79
C LYS A 65 -4.11 -5.73 5.86
N ILE A 66 -4.65 -5.66 7.06
CA ILE A 66 -6.08 -5.71 7.31
C ILE A 66 -6.49 -4.48 8.10
N LEU A 67 -7.54 -3.80 7.65
CA LEU A 67 -8.19 -2.73 8.37
C LEU A 67 -9.67 -3.05 8.54
N LYS A 68 -10.21 -2.74 9.70
CA LYS A 68 -11.63 -2.90 10.03
C LYS A 68 -12.20 -1.54 10.39
N VAL A 69 -13.39 -1.26 9.89
CA VAL A 69 -14.02 0.03 10.10
C VAL A 69 -15.51 -0.13 10.36
N GLU A 70 -16.03 0.75 11.19
CA GLU A 70 -17.47 0.85 11.43
C GLU A 70 -18.20 1.41 10.20
N ILE A 71 -19.45 1.00 10.07
CA ILE A 71 -20.31 1.44 8.98
C ILE A 71 -21.11 2.65 9.44
N ILE A 72 -21.09 3.70 8.62
CA ILE A 72 -21.85 4.93 8.84
C ILE A 72 -22.79 5.15 7.66
N ASN A 73 -24.09 5.12 7.93
CA ASN A 73 -25.12 5.35 6.89
C ASN A 73 -24.94 4.44 5.66
N GLY A 74 -24.67 3.17 5.87
CA GLY A 74 -24.52 2.20 4.79
C GLY A 74 -23.21 2.32 4.01
N SER A 75 -22.24 3.08 4.50
CA SER A 75 -20.95 3.30 3.87
C SER A 75 -19.78 3.04 4.81
N ALA A 76 -18.66 2.65 4.24
CA ALA A 76 -17.42 2.45 4.97
C ALA A 76 -16.24 2.93 4.12
N THR A 77 -15.32 3.67 4.72
CA THR A 77 -14.16 4.23 4.04
C THR A 77 -12.91 4.01 4.86
N ILE A 78 -11.85 3.55 4.22
CA ILE A 78 -10.53 3.41 4.85
C ILE A 78 -9.43 3.93 3.92
N SER A 79 -8.27 4.21 4.49
CA SER A 79 -7.07 4.55 3.74
C SER A 79 -5.91 3.69 4.17
N PHE A 80 -5.24 3.07 3.20
CA PHE A 80 -3.95 2.45 3.37
C PHE A 80 -2.88 3.46 2.99
N ASN A 81 -2.03 3.84 3.93
CA ASN A 81 -1.02 4.86 3.73
C ASN A 81 0.38 4.25 3.57
N LYS A 82 1.29 5.04 3.01
CA LYS A 82 2.71 4.67 2.86
C LYS A 82 2.90 3.36 2.09
N LEU A 83 2.17 3.21 1.01
CA LEU A 83 2.31 2.05 0.14
C LEU A 83 3.39 2.30 -0.92
N PRO A 84 4.31 1.37 -1.16
CA PRO A 84 5.18 1.43 -2.32
C PRO A 84 4.36 1.30 -3.61
N SER A 85 4.91 1.76 -4.73
CA SER A 85 4.30 1.52 -6.03
C SER A 85 4.15 0.03 -6.29
N GLY A 86 3.10 -0.37 -6.97
CA GLY A 86 2.85 -1.77 -7.29
C GLY A 86 1.40 -2.08 -7.57
N LYS A 87 1.13 -3.36 -7.71
CA LYS A 87 -0.21 -3.89 -7.90
C LYS A 87 -0.78 -4.35 -6.55
N TYR A 88 -1.99 -3.94 -6.29
CA TYR A 88 -2.68 -4.27 -5.06
C TYR A 88 -4.06 -4.83 -5.36
N ALA A 89 -4.47 -5.79 -4.55
CA ALA A 89 -5.84 -6.25 -4.52
C ALA A 89 -6.43 -5.99 -3.15
N VAL A 90 -7.68 -5.58 -3.10
CA VAL A 90 -8.42 -5.37 -1.87
C VAL A 90 -9.59 -6.32 -1.82
N ASN A 91 -9.66 -7.08 -0.75
CA ASN A 91 -10.79 -7.93 -0.43
C ASN A 91 -11.66 -7.19 0.59
N ILE A 92 -12.94 -7.03 0.27
CA ILE A 92 -13.89 -6.31 1.12
C ILE A 92 -14.94 -7.28 1.63
N LEU A 93 -15.04 -7.37 2.94
CA LEU A 93 -16.00 -8.22 3.64
C LEU A 93 -16.87 -7.39 4.56
N HIS A 94 -18.18 -7.43 4.34
CA HIS A 94 -19.14 -6.89 5.29
C HIS A 94 -19.50 -7.98 6.31
N ASP A 95 -18.97 -7.84 7.51
CA ASP A 95 -19.24 -8.73 8.63
C ASP A 95 -20.36 -8.13 9.50
N GLU A 96 -21.59 -8.53 9.24
CA GLU A 96 -22.78 -8.00 9.93
C GLU A 96 -22.84 -8.37 11.41
N LYS A 97 -22.12 -9.38 11.83
CA LYS A 97 -22.14 -9.90 13.21
C LYS A 97 -20.91 -9.57 14.02
N SER A 98 -19.98 -8.80 13.47
CA SER A 98 -18.70 -8.43 14.11
C SER A 98 -17.87 -9.62 14.63
N GLY A 99 -18.13 -10.82 14.11
CA GLY A 99 -17.41 -12.04 14.44
C GLY A 99 -17.17 -12.84 13.18
N PHE A 100 -15.94 -13.19 12.91
CA PHE A 100 -15.58 -14.01 11.76
C PHE A 100 -16.31 -15.36 11.83
N GLN A 101 -17.33 -15.51 10.99
CA GLN A 101 -17.99 -16.79 10.78
C GLN A 101 -17.79 -17.20 9.32
N PRO A 102 -16.81 -18.06 9.02
CA PRO A 102 -16.40 -18.37 7.64
C PRO A 102 -17.52 -19.00 6.79
N PHE A 103 -18.56 -19.50 7.40
CA PHE A 103 -19.64 -20.20 6.69
C PHE A 103 -20.88 -19.36 6.37
N ARG A 104 -20.93 -18.09 6.78
CA ARG A 104 -22.11 -17.23 6.58
C ARG A 104 -21.82 -15.84 6.06
N ALA A 105 -20.56 -15.53 5.79
CA ALA A 105 -20.19 -14.25 5.21
C ALA A 105 -20.66 -14.20 3.75
N PRO A 106 -21.24 -13.09 3.29
CA PRO A 106 -21.44 -12.88 1.85
C PRO A 106 -20.11 -13.01 1.13
N ALA A 107 -20.15 -13.48 -0.12
CA ALA A 107 -18.93 -13.66 -0.91
C ALA A 107 -18.10 -12.37 -0.88
N PRO A 108 -16.81 -12.45 -0.56
CA PRO A 108 -15.95 -11.28 -0.54
C PRO A 108 -15.85 -10.69 -1.94
N ARG A 109 -15.75 -9.37 -2.02
CA ARG A 109 -15.54 -8.65 -3.27
C ARG A 109 -14.08 -8.27 -3.38
N PHE A 110 -13.49 -8.58 -4.53
CA PHE A 110 -12.10 -8.25 -4.83
C PHE A 110 -12.02 -7.09 -5.81
N TYR A 111 -11.10 -6.17 -5.54
CA TYR A 111 -10.82 -5.04 -6.42
C TYR A 111 -9.31 -4.97 -6.67
N LEU A 112 -8.93 -4.73 -7.93
CA LEU A 112 -7.54 -4.59 -8.33
C LEU A 112 -7.18 -3.11 -8.48
N TYR A 113 -6.05 -2.72 -7.88
CA TYR A 113 -5.51 -1.37 -7.97
C TYR A 113 -4.05 -1.42 -8.42
N ILE A 114 -3.67 -0.46 -9.25
CA ILE A 114 -2.28 -0.28 -9.67
C ILE A 114 -1.85 1.12 -9.22
N LEU A 115 -0.85 1.15 -8.39
CA LEU A 115 -0.31 2.39 -7.84
C LEU A 115 1.07 2.72 -8.43
#